data_9afcc46ddf1c9543218994fe2f80aa18
#
_entry.id   9afcc46ddf1c9543218994fe2f80aa18
#
_cell.length_a   1.000
_cell.length_b   1.000
_cell.length_c   1.000
_cell.angle_alpha   90.00
_cell.angle_beta   90.00
_cell.angle_gamma   90.00
#
_symmetry.space_group_name_H-M   'P 1'
#
loop_
_entity.id
_entity.type
_entity.pdbx_description
1 polymer ?
#
loop_
_entity_poly.entity_id
_entity_poly.type
_entity_poly.pdbx_seq_one_letter_code
_entity_poly.pdbx_strand_id
1 'polypeptide(L)'
;MTSEELLQKVRKIEIKTHGLSRNIFAGEYHSQFKGRGMAFSEVREYQPGDDVRSIDWNVTARMNRPYIKIYEEERELTVMLLVDVSGSRNFGTVSQMKRDMMAEVAATLAFSTIENNDKVGVIFFSDKIEKFIPPKKGKSHVLHIIRELLSFEPENSGTDINAALQFLINAQKRRCTAFLISDLMDPKFTSGIMVSRKTGVPTVVIASRKHDLSAIQIYDRRDAEMPNVGLLKVRDPETGARVWTDTALSSVREAYAKAWQDQQEALENVYTKTGMNHVSIRTDEDYVKALMRLFKQ
;
A
#
# COMPACT_ATOMS: atom_id res chain seq x y z
N MET A 1 -9.09 -7.84 -22.24
CA MET A 1 -8.55 -6.50 -22.50
C MET A 1 -7.48 -6.61 -23.56
N THR A 2 -7.57 -5.82 -24.65
CA THR A 2 -6.57 -5.84 -25.72
C THR A 2 -5.28 -5.12 -25.28
N SER A 3 -4.14 -5.40 -25.95
CA SER A 3 -2.88 -4.73 -25.65
C SER A 3 -2.96 -3.21 -25.81
N GLU A 4 -3.77 -2.72 -26.76
CA GLU A 4 -3.99 -1.29 -26.96
C GLU A 4 -4.81 -0.64 -25.85
N GLU A 5 -5.88 -1.28 -25.41
CA GLU A 5 -6.68 -0.82 -24.26
C GLU A 5 -5.83 -0.76 -22.97
N LEU A 6 -4.95 -1.73 -22.76
CA LEU A 6 -4.01 -1.76 -21.66
C LEU A 6 -3.05 -0.58 -21.71
N LEU A 7 -2.44 -0.32 -22.86
CA LEU A 7 -1.52 0.80 -23.05
C LEU A 7 -2.21 2.15 -22.86
N GLN A 8 -3.45 2.30 -23.32
CA GLN A 8 -4.24 3.51 -23.11
C GLN A 8 -4.56 3.72 -21.61
N LYS A 9 -4.94 2.65 -20.89
CA LYS A 9 -5.16 2.73 -19.44
C LYS A 9 -3.88 3.09 -18.69
N VAL A 10 -2.75 2.45 -19.00
CA VAL A 10 -1.45 2.77 -18.40
C VAL A 10 -1.09 4.24 -18.62
N ARG A 11 -1.25 4.75 -19.86
CA ARG A 11 -0.95 6.14 -20.19
C ARG A 11 -1.89 7.13 -19.49
N LYS A 12 -3.18 6.78 -19.38
CA LYS A 12 -4.17 7.60 -18.64
C LYS A 12 -3.80 7.70 -17.17
N ILE A 13 -3.41 6.58 -16.55
CA ILE A 13 -2.95 6.54 -15.16
C ILE A 13 -1.66 7.35 -15.03
N GLU A 14 -0.67 7.16 -15.89
CA GLU A 14 0.58 7.94 -15.90
C GLU A 14 0.31 9.44 -15.91
N ILE A 15 -0.54 9.93 -16.84
CA ILE A 15 -0.87 11.36 -16.96
C ILE A 15 -1.59 11.85 -15.70
N LYS A 16 -2.56 11.08 -15.18
CA LYS A 16 -3.34 11.44 -13.98
C LYS A 16 -2.45 11.49 -12.74
N THR A 17 -1.53 10.55 -12.58
CA THR A 17 -0.71 10.40 -11.38
C THR A 17 0.52 11.28 -11.37
N HIS A 18 1.11 11.62 -12.53
CA HIS A 18 2.31 12.45 -12.63
C HIS A 18 2.13 13.86 -12.04
N GLY A 19 0.93 14.46 -12.20
CA GLY A 19 0.60 15.73 -11.56
C GLY A 19 0.28 15.62 -10.06
N LEU A 20 -0.22 14.47 -9.65
CA LEU A 20 -0.67 14.20 -8.28
C LEU A 20 0.48 13.78 -7.35
N SER A 21 1.42 12.96 -7.84
CA SER A 21 2.58 12.52 -7.07
C SER A 21 3.41 13.71 -6.60
N ARG A 22 3.57 14.73 -7.45
CA ARG A 22 4.29 15.96 -7.11
C ARG A 22 3.65 16.73 -5.95
N ASN A 23 2.32 16.77 -5.89
CA ASN A 23 1.59 17.52 -4.86
C ASN A 23 1.43 16.76 -3.54
N ILE A 24 1.34 15.43 -3.61
CA ILE A 24 1.09 14.56 -2.45
C ILE A 24 2.40 14.29 -1.68
N PHE A 25 3.52 14.14 -2.40
CA PHE A 25 4.74 13.56 -1.83
C PHE A 25 5.92 14.56 -1.69
N ALA A 26 5.83 15.75 -2.28
CA ALA A 26 6.95 16.71 -2.28
C ALA A 26 7.29 17.33 -0.92
N GLY A 27 6.41 17.25 0.08
CA GLY A 27 6.62 17.90 1.39
C GLY A 27 6.54 16.97 2.60
N GLU A 28 5.66 15.98 2.59
CA GLU A 28 5.27 15.27 3.82
C GLU A 28 5.84 13.83 3.90
N TYR A 29 6.10 13.19 2.76
CA TYR A 29 6.64 11.82 2.70
C TYR A 29 8.05 11.71 3.32
N HIS A 30 8.91 12.71 3.13
CA HIS A 30 10.26 12.73 3.69
C HIS A 30 10.31 12.90 5.22
N SER A 31 9.28 13.44 5.85
CA SER A 31 9.29 13.71 7.29
C SER A 31 8.96 12.50 8.15
N GLN A 32 8.10 11.60 7.66
CA GLN A 32 7.65 10.43 8.44
C GLN A 32 8.57 9.20 8.30
N PHE A 33 9.19 9.00 7.14
CA PHE A 33 9.98 7.80 6.84
C PHE A 33 11.48 8.08 6.86
N LYS A 34 12.07 8.19 8.06
CA LYS A 34 13.51 8.44 8.24
C LYS A 34 14.35 7.15 8.16
N GLY A 35 15.07 6.89 7.06
CA GLY A 35 16.06 5.82 6.90
C GLY A 35 17.49 6.21 7.34
N ARG A 36 18.45 5.30 7.40
CA ARG A 36 19.87 5.57 7.75
C ARG A 36 20.74 5.31 6.52
N GLY A 37 21.22 6.35 5.88
CA GLY A 37 22.24 6.33 4.84
C GLY A 37 22.93 7.68 4.78
N MET A 38 24.25 7.73 4.64
CA MET A 38 25.00 8.98 4.48
C MET A 38 25.61 8.98 3.07
N ALA A 39 25.23 9.96 2.23
CA ALA A 39 25.93 10.27 0.99
C ALA A 39 26.79 11.49 1.19
N PHE A 40 27.94 11.49 0.54
CA PHE A 40 28.80 12.66 0.50
C PHE A 40 28.05 13.79 -0.24
N SER A 41 27.87 14.93 0.44
CA SER A 41 27.21 16.11 -0.14
C SER A 41 28.22 17.13 -0.64
N GLU A 42 29.03 17.64 0.28
CA GLU A 42 30.00 18.68 -0.03
C GLU A 42 31.18 18.66 0.95
N VAL A 43 32.20 19.47 0.66
CA VAL A 43 33.24 19.84 1.61
C VAL A 43 33.11 21.30 2.00
N ARG A 44 33.15 21.59 3.29
CA ARG A 44 33.27 22.96 3.80
C ARG A 44 34.49 23.11 4.69
N GLU A 45 34.90 24.38 4.91
CA GLU A 45 35.97 24.68 5.82
C GLU A 45 35.60 24.27 7.26
N TYR A 46 36.54 23.66 7.96
CA TYR A 46 36.39 23.22 9.35
C TYR A 46 36.12 24.42 10.26
N GLN A 47 35.17 24.27 11.15
CA GLN A 47 34.85 25.22 12.19
C GLN A 47 35.13 24.61 13.58
N PRO A 48 35.58 25.43 14.57
CA PRO A 48 35.76 24.91 15.93
C PRO A 48 34.45 24.29 16.47
N GLY A 49 34.54 22.98 16.84
CA GLY A 49 33.40 22.20 17.29
C GLY A 49 32.98 21.08 16.32
N ASP A 50 33.50 21.08 15.08
CA ASP A 50 33.28 19.98 14.14
C ASP A 50 34.06 18.72 14.55
N ASP A 51 33.53 17.55 14.19
CA ASP A 51 34.20 16.27 14.44
C ASP A 51 35.46 16.14 13.56
N VAL A 52 36.61 16.07 14.20
CA VAL A 52 37.91 15.92 13.57
C VAL A 52 37.98 14.67 12.67
N ARG A 53 37.18 13.64 12.94
CA ARG A 53 37.10 12.41 12.13
C ARG A 53 36.48 12.65 10.74
N SER A 54 35.77 13.74 10.57
CA SER A 54 35.15 14.14 9.31
C SER A 54 36.09 14.92 8.39
N ILE A 55 37.33 15.20 8.79
CA ILE A 55 38.28 15.96 7.99
C ILE A 55 38.64 15.18 6.73
N ASP A 56 38.50 15.87 5.58
CA ASP A 56 39.04 15.37 4.31
C ASP A 56 40.52 15.78 4.14
N TRP A 57 41.41 14.87 4.45
CA TRP A 57 42.84 15.13 4.37
C TRP A 57 43.32 15.42 2.95
N ASN A 58 42.63 14.90 1.91
CA ASN A 58 43.02 15.14 0.52
C ASN A 58 42.69 16.57 0.07
N VAL A 59 41.53 17.06 0.46
CA VAL A 59 41.14 18.46 0.16
C VAL A 59 41.96 19.43 1.04
N THR A 60 42.11 19.11 2.31
CA THR A 60 42.93 19.87 3.26
C THR A 60 44.34 20.06 2.75
N ALA A 61 44.99 19.01 2.22
CA ALA A 61 46.34 19.09 1.66
C ALA A 61 46.45 19.97 0.40
N ARG A 62 45.37 20.09 -0.37
CA ARG A 62 45.34 20.95 -1.57
C ARG A 62 45.05 22.43 -1.26
N MET A 63 44.23 22.64 -0.25
CA MET A 63 43.73 24.00 0.08
C MET A 63 44.50 24.68 1.22
N ASN A 64 45.45 23.97 1.86
CA ASN A 64 46.23 24.45 3.02
C ASN A 64 45.37 24.93 4.19
N ARG A 65 44.14 24.46 4.30
CA ARG A 65 43.18 24.74 5.38
C ARG A 65 42.38 23.47 5.65
N PRO A 66 41.99 23.20 6.89
CA PRO A 66 41.20 21.98 7.18
C PRO A 66 39.83 22.06 6.60
N TYR A 67 39.41 21.05 5.86
CA TYR A 67 38.09 20.87 5.29
C TYR A 67 37.46 19.60 5.85
N ILE A 68 36.15 19.66 6.12
CA ILE A 68 35.36 18.51 6.55
C ILE A 68 34.43 18.03 5.43
N LYS A 69 34.19 16.73 5.41
CA LYS A 69 33.17 16.10 4.58
C LYS A 69 31.81 16.28 5.24
N ILE A 70 30.91 16.96 4.56
CA ILE A 70 29.50 16.98 4.94
C ILE A 70 28.85 15.81 4.22
N TYR A 71 28.17 14.97 5.00
CA TYR A 71 27.36 13.91 4.48
C TYR A 71 25.90 14.30 4.63
N GLU A 72 25.18 14.40 3.52
CA GLU A 72 23.74 14.41 3.54
C GLU A 72 23.21 12.99 3.61
N GLU A 73 22.18 12.81 4.40
CA GLU A 73 21.54 11.52 4.57
C GLU A 73 20.62 11.26 3.37
N GLU A 74 21.20 10.81 2.23
CA GLU A 74 20.41 10.29 1.11
C GLU A 74 19.78 8.95 1.49
N ARG A 75 18.49 8.96 1.67
CA ARG A 75 17.72 7.78 2.13
C ARG A 75 16.95 7.18 0.99
N GLU A 76 17.52 6.17 0.37
CA GLU A 76 16.75 5.31 -0.50
C GLU A 76 15.73 4.52 0.32
N LEU A 77 14.48 4.89 0.22
CA LEU A 77 13.40 4.10 0.80
C LEU A 77 13.08 2.91 -0.11
N THR A 78 12.60 1.86 0.50
CA THR A 78 12.00 0.74 -0.22
C THR A 78 10.52 0.75 0.08
N VAL A 79 9.71 0.89 -0.96
CA VAL A 79 8.26 0.83 -0.89
C VAL A 79 7.78 -0.54 -1.36
N MET A 80 6.95 -1.19 -0.55
CA MET A 80 6.33 -2.47 -0.89
C MET A 80 4.82 -2.31 -0.95
N LEU A 81 4.23 -2.61 -2.11
CA LEU A 81 2.80 -2.62 -2.31
C LEU A 81 2.29 -4.05 -2.16
N LEU A 82 1.43 -4.30 -1.18
CA LEU A 82 0.71 -5.55 -1.01
C LEU A 82 -0.68 -5.36 -1.61
N VAL A 83 -0.92 -5.92 -2.77
CA VAL A 83 -2.16 -5.70 -3.52
C VAL A 83 -2.99 -6.96 -3.52
N ASP A 84 -4.18 -6.85 -2.97
CA ASP A 84 -5.19 -7.88 -2.99
C ASP A 84 -5.72 -8.08 -4.42
N VAL A 85 -5.61 -9.32 -4.90
CA VAL A 85 -6.10 -9.72 -6.22
C VAL A 85 -7.21 -10.76 -6.14
N SER A 86 -7.80 -10.96 -4.96
CA SER A 86 -8.93 -11.89 -4.72
C SER A 86 -10.17 -11.59 -5.57
N GLY A 87 -11.14 -12.49 -5.52
CA GLY A 87 -12.38 -12.37 -6.29
C GLY A 87 -13.20 -11.12 -5.99
N SER A 88 -13.14 -10.62 -4.76
CA SER A 88 -13.90 -9.45 -4.28
C SER A 88 -13.53 -8.15 -5.01
N ARG A 89 -12.31 -8.04 -5.57
CA ARG A 89 -11.88 -6.87 -6.34
C ARG A 89 -12.70 -6.60 -7.61
N ASN A 90 -13.36 -7.62 -8.15
CA ASN A 90 -14.19 -7.50 -9.37
C ASN A 90 -15.59 -6.94 -9.10
N PHE A 91 -15.83 -6.40 -7.91
CA PHE A 91 -17.06 -5.75 -7.53
C PHE A 91 -16.96 -4.23 -7.66
N GLY A 92 -18.07 -3.60 -8.06
CA GLY A 92 -18.20 -2.15 -8.16
C GLY A 92 -19.54 -1.78 -8.80
N THR A 93 -20.24 -0.77 -8.25
CA THR A 93 -21.64 -0.49 -8.61
C THR A 93 -21.89 0.91 -9.17
N VAL A 94 -20.98 1.87 -9.00
CA VAL A 94 -21.26 3.27 -9.37
C VAL A 94 -20.33 3.77 -10.48
N SER A 95 -19.09 4.06 -10.16
CA SER A 95 -18.17 4.74 -11.09
C SER A 95 -17.12 3.82 -11.70
N GLN A 96 -16.59 2.91 -10.89
CA GLN A 96 -15.53 1.98 -11.30
C GLN A 96 -15.51 0.74 -10.38
N MET A 97 -14.84 -0.30 -10.84
CA MET A 97 -14.64 -1.51 -10.04
C MET A 97 -13.53 -1.29 -8.98
N LYS A 98 -13.61 -2.01 -7.86
CA LYS A 98 -12.57 -1.96 -6.81
C LYS A 98 -11.18 -2.22 -7.41
N ARG A 99 -11.03 -3.16 -8.34
CA ARG A 99 -9.73 -3.47 -8.97
C ARG A 99 -9.14 -2.28 -9.74
N ASP A 100 -9.98 -1.47 -10.42
CA ASP A 100 -9.49 -0.31 -11.17
C ASP A 100 -9.03 0.78 -10.20
N MET A 101 -9.76 1.00 -9.09
CA MET A 101 -9.36 1.91 -8.01
C MET A 101 -8.08 1.43 -7.31
N MET A 102 -7.96 0.14 -6.97
CA MET A 102 -6.74 -0.44 -6.39
C MET A 102 -5.54 -0.24 -7.30
N ALA A 103 -5.71 -0.43 -8.62
CA ALA A 103 -4.65 -0.22 -9.59
C ALA A 103 -4.27 1.27 -9.69
N GLU A 104 -5.22 2.21 -9.68
CA GLU A 104 -4.94 3.66 -9.68
C GLU A 104 -4.20 4.09 -8.41
N VAL A 105 -4.63 3.65 -7.24
CA VAL A 105 -3.97 3.94 -5.95
C VAL A 105 -2.55 3.37 -5.93
N ALA A 106 -2.39 2.09 -6.25
CA ALA A 106 -1.08 1.44 -6.30
C ALA A 106 -0.14 2.11 -7.32
N ALA A 107 -0.65 2.49 -8.49
CA ALA A 107 0.12 3.20 -9.49
C ALA A 107 0.55 4.59 -9.01
N THR A 108 -0.33 5.32 -8.31
CA THR A 108 -0.01 6.64 -7.74
C THR A 108 1.13 6.53 -6.73
N LEU A 109 1.07 5.53 -5.84
CA LEU A 109 2.15 5.25 -4.88
C LEU A 109 3.44 4.82 -5.60
N ALA A 110 3.35 3.98 -6.65
CA ALA A 110 4.52 3.58 -7.42
C ALA A 110 5.18 4.74 -8.18
N PHE A 111 4.39 5.65 -8.76
CA PHE A 111 4.94 6.83 -9.43
C PHE A 111 5.62 7.79 -8.47
N SER A 112 5.13 7.93 -7.23
CA SER A 112 5.79 8.78 -6.24
C SER A 112 7.21 8.33 -5.92
N THR A 113 7.48 7.03 -6.01
CA THR A 113 8.84 6.50 -5.78
C THR A 113 9.83 6.92 -6.86
N ILE A 114 9.37 7.24 -8.08
CA ILE A 114 10.24 7.75 -9.15
C ILE A 114 10.73 9.15 -8.80
N GLU A 115 9.83 10.03 -8.34
CA GLU A 115 10.14 11.42 -7.99
C GLU A 115 11.14 11.47 -6.83
N ASN A 116 11.04 10.54 -5.89
CA ASN A 116 11.90 10.45 -4.70
C ASN A 116 13.14 9.58 -4.91
N ASN A 117 13.36 9.03 -6.11
CA ASN A 117 14.44 8.08 -6.42
C ASN A 117 14.47 6.83 -5.53
N ASP A 118 13.30 6.38 -5.07
CA ASP A 118 13.09 5.23 -4.20
C ASP A 118 12.92 3.92 -4.98
N LYS A 119 13.01 2.79 -4.26
CA LYS A 119 12.73 1.45 -4.81
C LYS A 119 11.28 1.08 -4.57
N VAL A 120 10.61 0.50 -5.55
CA VAL A 120 9.26 -0.05 -5.41
C VAL A 120 9.19 -1.50 -5.82
N GLY A 121 8.52 -2.32 -5.00
CA GLY A 121 8.18 -3.71 -5.29
C GLY A 121 6.72 -3.98 -5.01
N VAL A 122 6.20 -5.10 -5.51
CA VAL A 122 4.80 -5.48 -5.36
C VAL A 122 4.67 -6.95 -4.97
N ILE A 123 3.74 -7.23 -4.08
CA ILE A 123 3.27 -8.55 -3.71
C ILE A 123 1.78 -8.62 -4.10
N PHE A 124 1.45 -9.40 -5.11
CA PHE A 124 0.07 -9.77 -5.42
C PHE A 124 -0.32 -10.97 -4.57
N PHE A 125 -1.44 -10.87 -3.89
CA PHE A 125 -1.91 -11.96 -3.03
C PHE A 125 -3.42 -12.20 -3.17
N SER A 126 -3.80 -13.43 -2.98
CA SER A 126 -5.14 -13.95 -2.81
C SER A 126 -5.17 -14.74 -1.48
N ASP A 127 -5.64 -15.98 -1.46
CA ASP A 127 -5.42 -16.93 -0.36
C ASP A 127 -3.96 -17.45 -0.29
N LYS A 128 -3.16 -17.10 -1.30
CA LYS A 128 -1.71 -17.37 -1.41
C LYS A 128 -0.99 -16.17 -2.02
N ILE A 129 0.34 -16.26 -2.07
CA ILE A 129 1.13 -15.29 -2.85
C ILE A 129 1.07 -15.69 -4.32
N GLU A 130 0.41 -14.85 -5.12
CA GLU A 130 0.23 -15.07 -6.55
C GLU A 130 1.45 -14.63 -7.36
N LYS A 131 2.02 -13.46 -7.02
CA LYS A 131 3.20 -12.94 -7.71
C LYS A 131 4.00 -11.99 -6.82
N PHE A 132 5.31 -12.08 -6.92
CA PHE A 132 6.24 -11.14 -6.27
C PHE A 132 7.10 -10.43 -7.31
N ILE A 133 7.07 -9.10 -7.29
CA ILE A 133 7.95 -8.25 -8.08
C ILE A 133 8.91 -7.58 -7.11
N PRO A 134 10.21 -7.95 -7.14
CA PRO A 134 11.19 -7.43 -6.19
C PRO A 134 11.39 -5.92 -6.37
N PRO A 135 11.75 -5.18 -5.29
CA PRO A 135 11.88 -3.74 -5.35
C PRO A 135 13.07 -3.32 -6.21
N LYS A 136 12.79 -2.48 -7.21
CA LYS A 136 13.78 -1.85 -8.11
C LYS A 136 13.40 -0.39 -8.35
N LYS A 137 14.37 0.39 -8.83
CA LYS A 137 14.18 1.79 -9.24
C LYS A 137 13.84 1.92 -10.72
N GLY A 138 13.30 3.07 -11.04
CA GLY A 138 13.22 3.58 -12.40
C GLY A 138 11.87 3.42 -13.07
N LYS A 139 11.60 4.33 -13.98
CA LYS A 139 10.31 4.46 -14.69
C LYS A 139 9.89 3.17 -15.40
N SER A 140 10.81 2.48 -16.04
CA SER A 140 10.51 1.22 -16.75
C SER A 140 9.99 0.14 -15.79
N HIS A 141 10.53 0.06 -14.58
CA HIS A 141 10.09 -0.88 -13.56
C HIS A 141 8.68 -0.53 -13.03
N VAL A 142 8.41 0.75 -12.77
CA VAL A 142 7.08 1.21 -12.37
C VAL A 142 6.04 0.94 -13.45
N LEU A 143 6.36 1.21 -14.72
CA LEU A 143 5.44 0.89 -15.83
C LEU A 143 5.19 -0.61 -15.98
N HIS A 144 6.19 -1.45 -15.69
CA HIS A 144 6.00 -2.91 -15.62
C HIS A 144 5.03 -3.29 -14.50
N ILE A 145 5.19 -2.74 -13.29
CA ILE A 145 4.28 -2.94 -12.17
C ILE A 145 2.84 -2.56 -12.53
N ILE A 146 2.64 -1.38 -13.15
CA ILE A 146 1.31 -0.92 -13.52
C ILE A 146 0.66 -1.82 -14.57
N ARG A 147 1.44 -2.29 -15.55
CA ARG A 147 0.95 -3.26 -16.53
C ARG A 147 0.47 -4.54 -15.85
N GLU A 148 1.25 -5.05 -14.93
CA GLU A 148 0.87 -6.23 -14.15
C GLU A 148 -0.39 -5.99 -13.31
N LEU A 149 -0.49 -4.87 -12.60
CA LEU A 149 -1.68 -4.50 -11.83
C LEU A 149 -2.98 -4.53 -12.65
N LEU A 150 -2.91 -4.08 -13.90
CA LEU A 150 -4.07 -3.98 -14.78
C LEU A 150 -4.44 -5.29 -15.48
N SER A 151 -3.44 -6.13 -15.78
CA SER A 151 -3.63 -7.37 -16.57
C SER A 151 -3.61 -8.64 -15.74
N PHE A 152 -3.24 -8.56 -14.45
CA PHE A 152 -3.08 -9.75 -13.62
C PHE A 152 -4.44 -10.42 -13.36
N GLU A 153 -4.49 -11.71 -13.59
CA GLU A 153 -5.62 -12.58 -13.24
C GLU A 153 -5.13 -13.61 -12.22
N PRO A 154 -5.73 -13.66 -11.02
CA PRO A 154 -5.33 -14.59 -9.98
C PRO A 154 -5.78 -16.02 -10.32
N GLU A 155 -5.04 -16.99 -9.81
CA GLU A 155 -5.44 -18.39 -9.90
C GLU A 155 -6.56 -18.72 -8.89
N ASN A 156 -6.55 -18.05 -7.73
CA ASN A 156 -7.50 -18.27 -6.64
C ASN A 156 -8.34 -17.03 -6.37
N SER A 157 -9.52 -17.21 -5.79
CA SER A 157 -10.47 -16.14 -5.49
C SER A 157 -10.55 -15.73 -4.02
N GLY A 158 -10.04 -16.58 -3.10
CA GLY A 158 -10.06 -16.30 -1.66
C GLY A 158 -9.04 -15.26 -1.22
N THR A 159 -9.09 -14.84 0.04
CA THR A 159 -8.21 -13.80 0.62
C THR A 159 -7.50 -14.34 1.87
N ASP A 160 -6.18 -14.11 1.98
CA ASP A 160 -5.39 -14.33 3.19
C ASP A 160 -4.34 -13.21 3.36
N ILE A 161 -4.71 -12.16 4.08
CA ILE A 161 -3.84 -11.02 4.38
C ILE A 161 -2.63 -11.44 5.23
N ASN A 162 -2.80 -12.40 6.13
CA ASN A 162 -1.71 -12.86 6.98
C ASN A 162 -0.62 -13.57 6.17
N ALA A 163 -0.97 -14.31 5.12
CA ALA A 163 0.00 -14.89 4.20
C ALA A 163 0.84 -13.82 3.49
N ALA A 164 0.20 -12.72 3.05
CA ALA A 164 0.89 -11.59 2.43
C ALA A 164 1.85 -10.90 3.40
N LEU A 165 1.43 -10.63 4.63
CA LEU A 165 2.26 -10.03 5.68
C LEU A 165 3.42 -10.95 6.08
N GLN A 166 3.19 -12.25 6.20
CA GLN A 166 4.24 -13.22 6.50
C GLN A 166 5.30 -13.28 5.38
N PHE A 167 4.84 -13.21 4.13
CA PHE A 167 5.75 -13.15 2.98
C PHE A 167 6.57 -11.86 3.00
N LEU A 168 5.96 -10.70 3.25
CA LEU A 168 6.65 -9.41 3.39
C LEU A 168 7.76 -9.50 4.44
N ILE A 169 7.45 -10.03 5.64
CA ILE A 169 8.41 -10.20 6.74
C ILE A 169 9.61 -11.04 6.31
N ASN A 170 9.38 -12.08 5.52
CA ASN A 170 10.43 -13.00 5.05
C ASN A 170 11.23 -12.42 3.88
N ALA A 171 10.56 -11.78 2.92
CA ALA A 171 11.18 -11.25 1.71
C ALA A 171 12.00 -9.98 1.98
N GLN A 172 11.52 -9.11 2.88
CA GLN A 172 12.18 -7.86 3.22
C GLN A 172 12.90 -7.97 4.57
N LYS A 173 14.24 -8.09 4.51
CA LYS A 173 15.10 -8.16 5.71
C LYS A 173 15.21 -6.81 6.41
N ARG A 174 15.33 -5.74 5.63
CA ARG A 174 15.45 -4.36 6.12
C ARG A 174 14.06 -3.74 6.29
N ARG A 175 13.95 -2.74 7.17
CA ARG A 175 12.74 -1.93 7.32
C ARG A 175 12.38 -1.31 5.96
N CYS A 176 11.11 -1.35 5.59
CA CYS A 176 10.56 -0.74 4.38
C CYS A 176 9.21 -0.11 4.70
N THR A 177 8.77 0.81 3.87
CA THR A 177 7.39 1.31 3.89
C THR A 177 6.51 0.34 3.12
N ALA A 178 5.44 -0.13 3.72
CA ALA A 178 4.56 -1.12 3.11
C ALA A 178 3.11 -0.64 3.11
N PHE A 179 2.45 -0.70 1.96
CA PHE A 179 1.05 -0.35 1.80
C PHE A 179 0.24 -1.61 1.51
N LEU A 180 -0.68 -1.94 2.41
CA LEU A 180 -1.65 -3.02 2.24
C LEU A 180 -2.90 -2.44 1.56
N ILE A 181 -3.16 -2.82 0.31
CA ILE A 181 -4.27 -2.34 -0.52
C ILE A 181 -5.24 -3.50 -0.72
N SER A 182 -6.39 -3.46 -0.05
CA SER A 182 -7.42 -4.51 -0.04
C SER A 182 -8.77 -3.92 0.35
N ASP A 183 -9.86 -4.66 0.23
CA ASP A 183 -11.14 -4.32 0.87
C ASP A 183 -11.16 -4.70 2.37
N LEU A 184 -10.11 -5.43 2.83
CA LEU A 184 -9.91 -5.83 4.22
C LEU A 184 -11.05 -6.69 4.80
N MET A 185 -11.75 -7.43 3.94
CA MET A 185 -12.86 -8.32 4.30
C MET A 185 -12.39 -9.72 4.67
N ASP A 186 -11.20 -9.86 5.27
CA ASP A 186 -10.65 -11.11 5.77
C ASP A 186 -10.90 -11.27 7.28
N PRO A 187 -11.82 -12.17 7.70
CA PRO A 187 -12.10 -12.39 9.12
C PRO A 187 -10.89 -12.90 9.92
N LYS A 188 -9.94 -13.60 9.27
CA LYS A 188 -8.73 -14.09 9.93
C LYS A 188 -7.79 -12.94 10.30
N PHE A 189 -7.79 -11.88 9.51
CA PHE A 189 -6.98 -10.69 9.78
C PHE A 189 -7.48 -9.94 11.02
N THR A 190 -8.79 -9.74 11.16
CA THR A 190 -9.40 -8.99 12.26
C THR A 190 -9.52 -9.80 13.57
N SER A 191 -9.74 -11.11 13.48
CA SER A 191 -9.91 -11.97 14.68
C SER A 191 -8.63 -12.17 15.49
N GLY A 192 -7.46 -11.81 14.92
CA GLY A 192 -6.16 -12.03 15.59
C GLY A 192 -5.78 -13.51 15.79
N ILE A 193 -6.54 -14.44 15.17
CA ILE A 193 -6.36 -15.90 15.33
C ILE A 193 -5.06 -16.38 14.67
N MET A 194 -4.61 -15.69 13.61
CA MET A 194 -3.38 -16.07 12.92
C MET A 194 -2.14 -15.56 13.65
N VAL A 195 -1.77 -16.34 14.63
CA VAL A 195 -0.57 -16.13 15.45
C VAL A 195 0.61 -16.79 14.75
N SER A 196 1.74 -16.10 14.67
CA SER A 196 2.98 -16.72 14.19
C SER A 196 3.29 -17.98 15.01
N ARG A 197 3.45 -19.13 14.34
CA ARG A 197 3.79 -20.42 15.00
C ARG A 197 5.05 -20.35 15.85
N LYS A 198 5.96 -19.39 15.59
CA LYS A 198 7.22 -19.23 16.32
C LYS A 198 7.11 -18.33 17.55
N THR A 199 6.23 -17.33 17.53
CA THR A 199 6.23 -16.25 18.55
C THR A 199 4.95 -16.16 19.36
N GLY A 200 3.86 -16.79 18.90
CA GLY A 200 2.56 -16.61 19.55
C GLY A 200 1.94 -15.21 19.37
N VAL A 201 2.52 -14.34 18.51
CA VAL A 201 2.08 -12.97 18.29
C VAL A 201 1.40 -12.85 16.94
N PRO A 202 0.31 -12.05 16.78
CA PRO A 202 -0.34 -11.83 15.49
C PRO A 202 0.62 -11.33 14.41
N THR A 203 0.50 -11.86 13.20
CA THR A 203 1.41 -11.55 12.08
C THR A 203 1.43 -10.05 11.76
N VAL A 204 0.27 -9.38 11.84
CA VAL A 204 0.16 -7.93 11.62
C VAL A 204 0.99 -7.12 12.61
N VAL A 205 1.03 -7.53 13.89
CA VAL A 205 1.83 -6.88 14.94
C VAL A 205 3.34 -7.03 14.65
N ILE A 206 3.75 -8.19 14.15
CA ILE A 206 5.15 -8.42 13.77
C ILE A 206 5.49 -7.56 12.54
N ALA A 207 4.61 -7.50 11.55
CA ALA A 207 4.81 -6.71 10.34
C ALA A 207 4.93 -5.22 10.64
N SER A 208 4.01 -4.65 11.45
CA SER A 208 4.02 -3.22 11.80
C SER A 208 5.20 -2.81 12.67
N ARG A 209 5.74 -3.73 13.51
CA ARG A 209 6.99 -3.47 14.26
C ARG A 209 8.22 -3.50 13.37
N LYS A 210 8.23 -4.36 12.35
CA LYS A 210 9.38 -4.54 11.45
C LYS A 210 9.41 -3.52 10.32
N HIS A 211 8.25 -3.13 9.81
CA HIS A 211 8.06 -2.26 8.66
C HIS A 211 7.12 -1.10 9.00
N ASP A 212 7.19 -0.01 8.24
CA ASP A 212 6.20 1.08 8.34
C ASP A 212 4.98 0.67 7.50
N LEU A 213 4.05 -0.03 8.14
CA LEU A 213 2.87 -0.61 7.50
C LEU A 213 1.70 0.36 7.57
N SER A 214 1.08 0.63 6.42
CA SER A 214 -0.15 1.41 6.31
C SER A 214 -1.21 0.61 5.58
N ALA A 215 -2.48 0.73 5.97
CA ALA A 215 -3.61 0.07 5.32
C ALA A 215 -4.41 1.06 4.47
N ILE A 216 -4.74 0.64 3.26
CA ILE A 216 -5.62 1.36 2.34
C ILE A 216 -6.78 0.44 2.01
N GLN A 217 -7.90 0.69 2.68
CA GLN A 217 -9.15 -0.03 2.42
C GLN A 217 -9.83 0.55 1.18
N ILE A 218 -10.20 -0.31 0.23
CA ILE A 218 -10.99 0.08 -0.94
C ILE A 218 -12.29 -0.69 -0.93
N TYR A 219 -13.40 0.03 -0.85
CA TYR A 219 -14.72 -0.57 -0.76
C TYR A 219 -15.73 0.13 -1.68
N ASP A 220 -16.77 -0.61 -2.06
CA ASP A 220 -17.91 -0.06 -2.77
C ASP A 220 -19.03 0.30 -1.77
N ARG A 221 -19.86 1.26 -2.12
CA ARG A 221 -21.03 1.62 -1.29
C ARG A 221 -21.90 0.41 -0.96
N ARG A 222 -21.98 -0.57 -1.87
CA ARG A 222 -22.79 -1.78 -1.70
C ARG A 222 -22.13 -2.85 -0.84
N ASP A 223 -20.86 -2.71 -0.52
CA ASP A 223 -20.24 -3.52 0.55
C ASP A 223 -20.81 -3.11 1.94
N ALA A 224 -21.15 -1.83 2.12
CA ALA A 224 -21.69 -1.30 3.38
C ALA A 224 -23.22 -1.33 3.45
N GLU A 225 -23.89 -1.11 2.33
CA GLU A 225 -25.35 -0.91 2.28
C GLU A 225 -26.01 -1.79 1.21
N MET A 226 -26.89 -2.67 1.61
CA MET A 226 -27.72 -3.47 0.70
C MET A 226 -28.92 -2.65 0.20
N PRO A 227 -29.15 -2.50 -1.13
CA PRO A 227 -30.28 -1.77 -1.65
C PRO A 227 -31.57 -2.55 -1.50
N ASN A 228 -32.70 -1.84 -1.36
CA ASN A 228 -34.02 -2.47 -1.42
C ASN A 228 -34.42 -2.66 -2.90
N VAL A 229 -34.23 -3.86 -3.44
CA VAL A 229 -34.55 -4.24 -4.83
C VAL A 229 -35.39 -5.52 -4.90
N GLY A 230 -35.98 -5.93 -3.77
CA GLY A 230 -36.74 -7.18 -3.67
C GLY A 230 -35.85 -8.41 -3.61
N LEU A 231 -36.28 -9.50 -4.24
CA LEU A 231 -35.56 -10.76 -4.21
C LEU A 231 -34.34 -10.71 -5.13
N LEU A 232 -33.15 -10.83 -4.55
CA LEU A 232 -31.87 -10.75 -5.25
C LEU A 232 -31.07 -12.04 -5.09
N LYS A 233 -30.50 -12.54 -6.19
CA LYS A 233 -29.54 -13.65 -6.16
C LYS A 233 -28.12 -13.10 -5.97
N VAL A 234 -27.62 -13.17 -4.74
CA VAL A 234 -26.28 -12.75 -4.40
C VAL A 234 -25.29 -13.88 -4.66
N ARG A 235 -24.13 -13.55 -5.19
CA ARG A 235 -23.01 -14.48 -5.36
C ARG A 235 -21.84 -14.02 -4.48
N ASP A 236 -21.35 -14.92 -3.66
CA ASP A 236 -20.11 -14.74 -2.94
C ASP A 236 -18.93 -14.77 -3.95
N PRO A 237 -18.13 -13.71 -4.06
CA PRO A 237 -17.05 -13.65 -5.04
C PRO A 237 -15.87 -14.59 -4.74
N GLU A 238 -15.69 -14.98 -3.47
CA GLU A 238 -14.59 -15.86 -3.06
C GLU A 238 -14.94 -17.34 -3.19
N THR A 239 -16.09 -17.74 -2.70
CA THR A 239 -16.53 -19.15 -2.72
C THR A 239 -17.32 -19.52 -3.96
N GLY A 240 -17.86 -18.51 -4.67
CA GLY A 240 -18.77 -18.70 -5.79
C GLY A 240 -20.19 -19.15 -5.37
N ALA A 241 -20.44 -19.31 -4.08
CA ALA A 241 -21.76 -19.68 -3.55
C ALA A 241 -22.84 -18.66 -3.95
N ARG A 242 -24.04 -19.14 -4.19
CA ARG A 242 -25.17 -18.30 -4.58
C ARG A 242 -26.32 -18.47 -3.59
N VAL A 243 -26.80 -17.36 -3.05
CA VAL A 243 -27.91 -17.33 -2.09
C VAL A 243 -29.00 -16.38 -2.59
N TRP A 244 -30.25 -16.81 -2.48
CA TRP A 244 -31.37 -15.90 -2.67
C TRP A 244 -31.61 -15.09 -1.41
N THR A 245 -31.60 -13.79 -1.53
CA THR A 245 -31.74 -12.85 -0.41
C THR A 245 -32.89 -11.90 -0.71
N ASP A 246 -33.88 -11.83 0.18
CA ASP A 246 -34.97 -10.87 0.06
C ASP A 246 -34.55 -9.53 0.69
N THR A 247 -34.17 -8.61 -0.18
CA THR A 247 -33.72 -7.27 0.23
C THR A 247 -34.89 -6.32 0.55
N ALA A 248 -36.15 -6.71 0.34
CA ALA A 248 -37.32 -5.92 0.78
C ALA A 248 -37.44 -5.96 2.31
N LEU A 249 -37.00 -7.02 2.96
CA LEU A 249 -37.02 -7.14 4.41
C LEU A 249 -35.98 -6.20 5.06
N SER A 250 -36.44 -5.30 5.95
CA SER A 250 -35.53 -4.36 6.68
C SER A 250 -34.54 -5.13 7.53
N SER A 251 -34.96 -6.21 8.20
CA SER A 251 -34.10 -7.04 9.03
C SER A 251 -32.88 -7.61 8.29
N VAL A 252 -33.06 -7.97 7.02
CA VAL A 252 -31.96 -8.46 6.16
C VAL A 252 -30.97 -7.32 5.87
N ARG A 253 -31.47 -6.14 5.50
CA ARG A 253 -30.61 -4.98 5.23
C ARG A 253 -29.90 -4.49 6.49
N GLU A 254 -30.58 -4.47 7.62
CA GLU A 254 -30.00 -4.09 8.93
C GLU A 254 -28.91 -5.08 9.37
N ALA A 255 -29.16 -6.38 9.23
CA ALA A 255 -28.15 -7.40 9.53
C ALA A 255 -26.91 -7.28 8.64
N TYR A 256 -27.08 -6.95 7.35
CA TYR A 256 -25.98 -6.71 6.42
C TYR A 256 -25.16 -5.47 6.81
N ALA A 257 -25.84 -4.35 7.08
CA ALA A 257 -25.17 -3.12 7.52
C ALA A 257 -24.45 -3.30 8.86
N LYS A 258 -25.07 -4.07 9.78
CA LYS A 258 -24.44 -4.40 11.06
C LYS A 258 -23.17 -5.23 10.87
N ALA A 259 -23.19 -6.25 10.04
CA ALA A 259 -22.00 -7.06 9.75
C ALA A 259 -20.83 -6.22 9.20
N TRP A 260 -21.14 -5.22 8.35
CA TRP A 260 -20.15 -4.24 7.90
C TRP A 260 -19.60 -3.40 9.07
N GLN A 261 -20.47 -2.87 9.93
CA GLN A 261 -20.07 -2.06 11.08
C GLN A 261 -19.19 -2.87 12.05
N ASP A 262 -19.59 -4.11 12.36
CA ASP A 262 -18.83 -5.01 13.23
C ASP A 262 -17.42 -5.27 12.64
N GLN A 263 -17.31 -5.41 11.31
CA GLN A 263 -16.02 -5.55 10.62
C GLN A 263 -15.16 -4.28 10.70
N GLN A 264 -15.77 -3.09 10.50
CA GLN A 264 -15.04 -1.82 10.64
C GLN A 264 -14.53 -1.62 12.07
N GLU A 265 -15.34 -1.92 13.08
CA GLU A 265 -14.92 -1.85 14.48
C GLU A 265 -13.76 -2.82 14.78
N ALA A 266 -13.81 -4.02 14.22
CA ALA A 266 -12.72 -4.99 14.34
C ALA A 266 -11.42 -4.49 13.68
N LEU A 267 -11.51 -3.83 12.52
CA LEU A 267 -10.37 -3.19 11.86
C LEU A 267 -9.77 -2.05 12.69
N GLU A 268 -10.61 -1.17 13.24
CA GLU A 268 -10.17 -0.08 14.13
C GLU A 268 -9.40 -0.62 15.35
N ASN A 269 -9.85 -1.74 15.91
CA ASN A 269 -9.13 -2.43 16.98
C ASN A 269 -7.75 -2.94 16.54
N VAL A 270 -7.60 -3.41 15.30
CA VAL A 270 -6.29 -3.81 14.73
C VAL A 270 -5.41 -2.58 14.59
N TYR A 271 -5.91 -1.48 14.02
CA TYR A 271 -5.14 -0.24 13.80
C TYR A 271 -4.65 0.35 15.13
N THR A 272 -5.53 0.46 16.11
CA THR A 272 -5.18 0.95 17.46
C THR A 272 -4.09 0.10 18.13
N LYS A 273 -4.20 -1.24 18.08
CA LYS A 273 -3.23 -2.16 18.67
C LYS A 273 -1.87 -2.15 17.99
N THR A 274 -1.83 -1.88 16.69
CA THR A 274 -0.60 -1.92 15.89
C THR A 274 0.04 -0.56 15.68
N GLY A 275 -0.70 0.54 15.92
CA GLY A 275 -0.29 1.89 15.54
C GLY A 275 -0.17 2.09 14.04
N MET A 276 -0.89 1.28 13.25
CA MET A 276 -0.83 1.30 11.79
C MET A 276 -1.69 2.44 11.24
N ASN A 277 -1.09 3.31 10.42
CA ASN A 277 -1.83 4.32 9.69
C ASN A 277 -2.81 3.67 8.72
N HIS A 278 -3.99 4.24 8.56
CA HIS A 278 -5.00 3.68 7.68
C HIS A 278 -5.87 4.76 7.02
N VAL A 279 -6.46 4.38 5.89
CA VAL A 279 -7.47 5.18 5.20
C VAL A 279 -8.45 4.26 4.47
N SER A 280 -9.74 4.63 4.50
CA SER A 280 -10.79 3.97 3.74
C SER A 280 -11.20 4.85 2.57
N ILE A 281 -11.30 4.25 1.39
CA ILE A 281 -11.58 4.91 0.10
C ILE A 281 -12.76 4.20 -0.54
N ARG A 282 -13.84 4.94 -0.76
CA ARG A 282 -14.99 4.41 -1.51
C ARG A 282 -14.76 4.56 -3.00
N THR A 283 -15.22 3.60 -3.80
CA THR A 283 -15.00 3.57 -5.26
C THR A 283 -15.53 4.78 -6.03
N ASP A 284 -16.43 5.57 -5.45
CA ASP A 284 -16.98 6.80 -6.01
C ASP A 284 -16.36 8.08 -5.43
N GLU A 285 -15.35 7.98 -4.57
CA GLU A 285 -14.66 9.11 -3.95
C GLU A 285 -13.34 9.45 -4.63
N ASP A 286 -12.86 10.69 -4.37
CA ASP A 286 -11.52 11.12 -4.79
C ASP A 286 -10.45 10.53 -3.87
N TYR A 287 -9.79 9.48 -4.34
CA TYR A 287 -8.74 8.79 -3.58
C TYR A 287 -7.53 9.67 -3.25
N VAL A 288 -7.29 10.76 -4.02
CA VAL A 288 -6.16 11.67 -3.79
C VAL A 288 -6.26 12.34 -2.44
N LYS A 289 -7.44 12.86 -2.10
CA LYS A 289 -7.69 13.49 -0.80
C LYS A 289 -7.53 12.50 0.36
N ALA A 290 -7.90 11.24 0.12
CA ALA A 290 -7.75 10.18 1.10
C ALA A 290 -6.26 9.83 1.33
N LEU A 291 -5.48 9.69 0.25
CA LEU A 291 -4.03 9.47 0.36
C LEU A 291 -3.32 10.65 1.03
N MET A 292 -3.69 11.90 0.73
CA MET A 292 -3.14 13.07 1.43
C MET A 292 -3.41 13.04 2.93
N ARG A 293 -4.57 12.54 3.36
CA ARG A 293 -4.88 12.35 4.80
C ARG A 293 -4.01 11.26 5.44
N LEU A 294 -3.78 10.15 4.72
CA LEU A 294 -2.94 9.06 5.19
C LEU A 294 -1.51 9.52 5.51
N PHE A 295 -0.96 10.45 4.70
CA PHE A 295 0.40 10.95 4.87
C PHE A 295 0.52 12.11 5.88
N LYS A 296 -0.61 12.63 6.40
CA LYS A 296 -0.65 13.65 7.45
C LYS A 296 -0.80 13.09 8.86
N GLN A 297 -1.14 11.81 8.97
CA GLN A 297 -1.23 11.09 10.23
C GLN A 297 0.16 10.69 10.72
#